data_eeeb7010bf99e09b980749eff85f73de
#
_entry.id   eeeb7010bf99e09b980749eff85f73de
#
_cell.length_a   1.000
_cell.length_b   1.000
_cell.length_c   1.000
_cell.angle_alpha   90.00
_cell.angle_beta   90.00
_cell.angle_gamma   90.00
#
_symmetry.space_group_name_H-M   'P 1'
#
loop_
_entity.id
_entity.type
_entity.pdbx_description
1 polymer ?
#
loop_
_entity_poly.entity_id
_entity_poly.type
_entity_poly.pdbx_seq_one_letter_code
_entity_poly.pdbx_strand_id
1 'polypeptide(L)'
;MKIALLHPRAGAAGIWTPTIEAAAMVGVAELNAAGGIRGEEISLVFADSGMNVRDALAAADSLVDIEGVDAVIGAHTSDLRDPVSDRIGSRVPFIYTSQYEGIALRPDTLALSTTDPEILWPALQWLSSERRAQRFFFVGNSYLWPRMAYSSLRSLVRRQGGEICGSAFLPMIEAEHHDLLRRIAASGANVVVQALVGQCAIDFNRQFAAAGLDQKMLRFALIVDEIVVCGIGADATTNLMSASSYFAKARTRRNDRFLELYHDAFGEFAPPVSAAGVGVYEGLHALAALAREYESNTPATLARLMRGPDSRRAARHALANKPIGEVPAIYLAEADGVTLEVTQEINSYR
;
A
#
# COMPACT_ATOMS: atom_id res chain seq x y z
N MET A 1 18.86 -12.63 -13.87
CA MET A 1 17.44 -12.78 -13.56
C MET A 1 16.71 -11.48 -13.90
N LYS A 2 15.66 -11.53 -14.77
CA LYS A 2 14.90 -10.35 -15.21
C LYS A 2 13.61 -10.24 -14.41
N ILE A 3 13.44 -9.19 -13.61
CA ILE A 3 12.27 -8.98 -12.75
C ILE A 3 11.43 -7.82 -13.30
N ALA A 4 10.13 -8.05 -13.51
CA ALA A 4 9.20 -6.99 -13.86
C ALA A 4 8.63 -6.29 -12.63
N LEU A 5 8.46 -4.98 -12.75
CA LEU A 5 7.68 -4.16 -11.84
C LEU A 5 6.44 -3.65 -12.59
N LEU A 6 5.27 -4.17 -12.23
CA LEU A 6 3.98 -3.82 -12.81
C LEU A 6 3.25 -2.87 -11.87
N HIS A 7 3.16 -1.60 -12.25
CA HIS A 7 2.54 -0.56 -11.42
C HIS A 7 1.90 0.53 -12.31
N PRO A 8 0.92 1.30 -11.80
CA PRO A 8 0.34 2.40 -12.58
C PRO A 8 1.34 3.56 -12.71
N ARG A 9 1.54 4.06 -13.93
CA ARG A 9 2.41 5.21 -14.23
C ARG A 9 1.61 6.49 -14.52
N ALA A 10 0.28 6.39 -14.50
CA ALA A 10 -0.65 7.49 -14.74
C ALA A 10 -1.92 7.35 -13.90
N GLY A 11 -2.83 8.32 -14.02
CA GLY A 11 -4.08 8.34 -13.25
C GLY A 11 -3.88 8.60 -11.76
N ALA A 12 -4.91 8.33 -10.95
CA ALA A 12 -4.92 8.65 -9.53
C ALA A 12 -3.77 8.01 -8.73
N ALA A 13 -3.35 6.81 -9.11
CA ALA A 13 -2.26 6.09 -8.45
C ALA A 13 -0.87 6.39 -9.02
N GLY A 14 -0.75 7.11 -10.13
CA GLY A 14 0.51 7.45 -10.77
C GLY A 14 1.44 8.34 -9.91
N ILE A 15 0.90 8.99 -8.88
CA ILE A 15 1.70 9.81 -7.96
C ILE A 15 2.75 9.01 -7.20
N TRP A 16 2.57 7.69 -7.05
CA TRP A 16 3.53 6.82 -6.37
C TRP A 16 4.62 6.27 -7.29
N THR A 17 4.54 6.46 -8.60
CA THR A 17 5.53 5.97 -9.58
C THR A 17 6.98 6.29 -9.17
N PRO A 18 7.34 7.54 -8.83
CA PRO A 18 8.74 7.87 -8.52
C PRO A 18 9.29 7.09 -7.32
N THR A 19 8.53 6.98 -6.23
CA THR A 19 8.98 6.25 -5.03
C THR A 19 9.03 4.73 -5.26
N ILE A 20 8.08 4.18 -6.02
CA ILE A 20 8.03 2.77 -6.39
C ILE A 20 9.27 2.38 -7.21
N GLU A 21 9.57 3.13 -8.26
CA GLU A 21 10.72 2.86 -9.14
C GLU A 21 12.04 3.08 -8.40
N ALA A 22 12.17 4.16 -7.63
CA ALA A 22 13.39 4.44 -6.86
C ALA A 22 13.67 3.35 -5.81
N ALA A 23 12.65 2.92 -5.06
CA ALA A 23 12.81 1.86 -4.06
C ALA A 23 13.16 0.51 -4.70
N ALA A 24 12.60 0.21 -5.90
CA ALA A 24 12.98 -0.97 -6.66
C ALA A 24 14.45 -0.93 -7.09
N MET A 25 14.91 0.21 -7.56
CA MET A 25 16.33 0.39 -7.97
C MET A 25 17.28 0.19 -6.78
N VAL A 26 16.96 0.74 -5.60
CA VAL A 26 17.74 0.52 -4.37
C VAL A 26 17.75 -0.96 -3.99
N GLY A 27 16.60 -1.63 -4.00
CA GLY A 27 16.51 -3.05 -3.67
C GLY A 27 17.32 -3.93 -4.62
N VAL A 28 17.30 -3.65 -5.92
CA VAL A 28 18.10 -4.36 -6.91
C VAL A 28 19.58 -4.09 -6.73
N ALA A 29 19.98 -2.83 -6.48
CA ALA A 29 21.38 -2.49 -6.24
C ALA A 29 21.93 -3.22 -5.00
N GLU A 30 21.19 -3.24 -3.88
CA GLU A 30 21.57 -3.97 -2.66
C GLU A 30 21.71 -5.49 -2.93
N LEU A 31 20.73 -6.08 -3.63
CA LEU A 31 20.75 -7.51 -3.95
C LEU A 31 21.91 -7.87 -4.89
N ASN A 32 22.17 -7.06 -5.91
CA ASN A 32 23.27 -7.28 -6.84
C ASN A 32 24.64 -7.11 -6.17
N ALA A 33 24.81 -6.13 -5.28
CA ALA A 33 26.00 -5.98 -4.45
C ALA A 33 26.24 -7.21 -3.54
N ALA A 34 25.17 -7.91 -3.14
CA ALA A 34 25.24 -9.16 -2.38
C ALA A 34 25.39 -10.44 -3.25
N GLY A 35 25.67 -10.29 -4.56
CA GLY A 35 25.84 -11.38 -5.52
C GLY A 35 24.57 -11.83 -6.23
N GLY A 36 23.53 -11.01 -6.23
CA GLY A 36 22.28 -11.25 -6.95
C GLY A 36 21.40 -12.32 -6.29
N ILE A 37 20.48 -12.86 -7.08
CA ILE A 37 19.65 -13.99 -6.65
C ILE A 37 20.31 -15.28 -7.15
N ARG A 38 20.83 -16.08 -6.21
CA ARG A 38 21.56 -17.34 -6.49
C ARG A 38 22.71 -17.19 -7.49
N GLY A 39 23.45 -16.08 -7.40
CA GLY A 39 24.60 -15.78 -8.27
C GLY A 39 24.22 -15.17 -9.62
N GLU A 40 22.94 -14.91 -9.88
CA GLU A 40 22.49 -14.21 -11.08
C GLU A 40 22.21 -12.74 -10.79
N GLU A 41 22.79 -11.87 -11.59
CA GLU A 41 22.52 -10.42 -11.52
C GLU A 41 21.07 -10.13 -11.90
N ILE A 42 20.45 -9.20 -11.17
CA ILE A 42 19.05 -8.79 -11.38
C ILE A 42 19.01 -7.59 -12.31
N SER A 43 18.14 -7.64 -13.32
CA SER A 43 17.72 -6.50 -14.14
C SER A 43 16.22 -6.21 -13.96
N LEU A 44 15.83 -4.93 -13.99
CA LEU A 44 14.44 -4.50 -13.87
C LEU A 44 13.82 -4.19 -15.24
N VAL A 45 12.55 -4.58 -15.38
CA VAL A 45 11.65 -4.14 -16.46
C VAL A 45 10.47 -3.43 -15.84
N PHE A 46 10.25 -2.17 -16.19
CA PHE A 46 9.11 -1.40 -15.72
C PHE A 46 7.96 -1.49 -16.72
N ALA A 47 6.75 -1.81 -16.24
CA ALA A 47 5.55 -1.89 -17.05
C ALA A 47 4.40 -1.11 -16.40
N ASP A 48 3.65 -0.38 -17.22
CA ASP A 48 2.45 0.33 -16.78
C ASP A 48 1.26 -0.65 -16.69
N SER A 49 0.72 -0.81 -15.48
CA SER A 49 -0.49 -1.61 -15.28
C SER A 49 -1.75 -0.92 -15.83
N GLY A 50 -1.67 0.36 -16.18
CA GLY A 50 -2.86 1.18 -16.38
C GLY A 50 -3.76 1.18 -15.14
N MET A 51 -5.01 1.60 -15.36
CA MET A 51 -6.04 1.70 -14.32
C MET A 51 -7.27 0.82 -14.65
N ASN A 52 -7.12 -0.15 -15.54
CA ASN A 52 -8.20 -1.07 -15.92
C ASN A 52 -7.64 -2.46 -16.27
N VAL A 53 -8.51 -3.46 -16.22
CA VAL A 53 -8.14 -4.87 -16.42
C VAL A 53 -7.54 -5.12 -17.81
N ARG A 54 -8.07 -4.49 -18.88
CA ARG A 54 -7.58 -4.72 -20.25
C ARG A 54 -6.11 -4.33 -20.38
N ASP A 55 -5.75 -3.15 -19.91
CA ASP A 55 -4.38 -2.63 -20.02
C ASP A 55 -3.42 -3.44 -19.14
N ALA A 56 -3.84 -3.81 -17.92
CA ALA A 56 -3.06 -4.65 -17.03
C ALA A 56 -2.79 -6.05 -17.62
N LEU A 57 -3.77 -6.66 -18.27
CA LEU A 57 -3.59 -7.96 -18.93
C LEU A 57 -2.67 -7.87 -20.15
N ALA A 58 -2.78 -6.80 -20.95
CA ALA A 58 -1.88 -6.57 -22.08
C ALA A 58 -0.42 -6.38 -21.60
N ALA A 59 -0.22 -5.66 -20.49
CA ALA A 59 1.10 -5.51 -19.88
C ALA A 59 1.63 -6.85 -19.34
N ALA A 60 0.79 -7.66 -18.68
CA ALA A 60 1.17 -8.98 -18.18
C ALA A 60 1.59 -9.93 -19.31
N ASP A 61 0.84 -9.94 -20.44
CA ASP A 61 1.20 -10.72 -21.63
C ASP A 61 2.55 -10.28 -22.20
N SER A 62 2.75 -8.97 -22.37
CA SER A 62 4.03 -8.43 -22.86
C SER A 62 5.20 -8.82 -21.97
N LEU A 63 5.04 -8.73 -20.66
CA LEU A 63 6.08 -9.09 -19.70
C LEU A 63 6.48 -10.56 -19.80
N VAL A 64 5.51 -11.46 -19.86
CA VAL A 64 5.79 -12.90 -19.82
C VAL A 64 6.13 -13.46 -21.20
N ASP A 65 5.39 -13.06 -22.25
CA ASP A 65 5.50 -13.68 -23.57
C ASP A 65 6.51 -12.99 -24.50
N ILE A 66 6.78 -11.68 -24.29
CA ILE A 66 7.71 -10.92 -25.13
C ILE A 66 9.01 -10.63 -24.38
N GLU A 67 8.92 -10.03 -23.19
CA GLU A 67 10.10 -9.70 -22.38
C GLU A 67 10.75 -10.92 -21.75
N GLY A 68 10.00 -12.01 -21.53
CA GLY A 68 10.50 -13.23 -20.92
C GLY A 68 11.01 -13.00 -19.50
N VAL A 69 10.24 -12.31 -18.66
CA VAL A 69 10.64 -12.03 -17.28
C VAL A 69 10.60 -13.29 -16.41
N ASP A 70 11.47 -13.34 -15.41
CA ASP A 70 11.59 -14.45 -14.46
C ASP A 70 10.64 -14.31 -13.26
N ALA A 71 10.18 -13.10 -12.95
CA ALA A 71 9.22 -12.81 -11.89
C ALA A 71 8.51 -11.49 -12.14
N VAL A 72 7.31 -11.32 -11.54
CA VAL A 72 6.54 -10.07 -11.56
C VAL A 72 6.29 -9.60 -10.13
N ILE A 73 6.61 -8.34 -9.86
CA ILE A 73 6.21 -7.63 -8.64
C ILE A 73 5.11 -6.66 -9.02
N GLY A 74 3.93 -6.80 -8.42
CA GLY A 74 2.76 -5.96 -8.69
C GLY A 74 2.52 -4.95 -7.57
N ALA A 75 2.51 -3.66 -7.94
CA ALA A 75 2.19 -2.55 -7.03
C ALA A 75 1.05 -1.71 -7.64
N HIS A 76 -0.11 -2.31 -7.80
CA HIS A 76 -1.28 -1.73 -8.48
C HIS A 76 -2.56 -1.93 -7.68
N THR A 77 -3.70 -1.44 -8.16
CA THR A 77 -5.00 -1.57 -7.49
C THR A 77 -5.46 -3.04 -7.39
N SER A 78 -6.22 -3.36 -6.35
CA SER A 78 -6.58 -4.75 -6.00
C SER A 78 -7.52 -5.43 -6.99
N ASP A 79 -8.31 -4.67 -7.73
CA ASP A 79 -9.17 -5.17 -8.79
C ASP A 79 -8.40 -5.72 -10.00
N LEU A 80 -7.13 -5.34 -10.16
CA LEU A 80 -6.23 -5.87 -11.18
C LEU A 80 -5.48 -7.13 -10.70
N ARG A 81 -5.34 -7.35 -9.40
CA ARG A 81 -4.53 -8.41 -8.81
C ARG A 81 -4.93 -9.81 -9.31
N ASP A 82 -6.20 -10.18 -9.13
CA ASP A 82 -6.68 -11.51 -9.50
C ASP A 82 -6.66 -11.74 -11.02
N PRO A 83 -7.14 -10.79 -11.88
CA PRO A 83 -6.98 -10.92 -13.33
C PRO A 83 -5.53 -11.07 -13.79
N VAL A 84 -4.59 -10.30 -13.22
CA VAL A 84 -3.15 -10.41 -13.54
C VAL A 84 -2.61 -11.76 -13.08
N SER A 85 -2.93 -12.19 -11.85
CA SER A 85 -2.53 -13.49 -11.32
C SER A 85 -3.03 -14.64 -12.20
N ASP A 86 -4.30 -14.61 -12.59
CA ASP A 86 -4.89 -15.63 -13.47
C ASP A 86 -4.20 -15.64 -14.86
N ARG A 87 -3.82 -14.47 -15.39
CA ARG A 87 -3.15 -14.34 -16.70
C ARG A 87 -1.70 -14.82 -16.64
N ILE A 88 -0.95 -14.45 -15.62
CA ILE A 88 0.42 -14.91 -15.42
C ILE A 88 0.44 -16.41 -15.10
N GLY A 89 -0.50 -16.85 -14.28
CA GLY A 89 -0.61 -18.24 -13.82
C GLY A 89 0.66 -18.69 -13.11
N SER A 90 1.00 -19.97 -13.27
CA SER A 90 2.20 -20.56 -12.67
C SER A 90 3.46 -20.42 -13.53
N ARG A 91 3.43 -19.58 -14.57
CA ARG A 91 4.58 -19.41 -15.45
C ARG A 91 5.74 -18.72 -14.77
N VAL A 92 5.45 -17.68 -13.98
CA VAL A 92 6.43 -16.94 -13.18
C VAL A 92 5.85 -16.58 -11.81
N PRO A 93 6.69 -16.37 -10.78
CA PRO A 93 6.24 -15.85 -9.48
C PRO A 93 5.55 -14.50 -9.62
N PHE A 94 4.43 -14.33 -8.92
CA PHE A 94 3.74 -13.06 -8.81
C PHE A 94 3.67 -12.61 -7.34
N ILE A 95 4.36 -11.52 -7.00
CA ILE A 95 4.37 -10.94 -5.67
C ILE A 95 3.60 -9.64 -5.69
N TYR A 96 2.51 -9.56 -4.93
CA TYR A 96 1.68 -8.37 -4.80
C TYR A 96 2.07 -7.61 -3.54
N THR A 97 2.39 -6.32 -3.68
CA THR A 97 3.00 -5.53 -2.60
C THR A 97 2.14 -4.38 -2.09
N SER A 98 1.01 -4.07 -2.75
CA SER A 98 0.07 -3.07 -2.23
C SER A 98 -0.72 -3.60 -1.04
N GLN A 99 -1.13 -2.69 -0.14
CA GLN A 99 -2.13 -3.00 0.90
C GLN A 99 -3.38 -3.60 0.26
N TYR A 100 -3.98 -4.58 0.91
CA TYR A 100 -5.14 -5.27 0.36
C TYR A 100 -6.17 -5.62 1.44
N GLU A 101 -7.31 -6.08 0.97
CA GLU A 101 -8.53 -6.31 1.76
C GLU A 101 -8.47 -7.52 2.70
N GLY A 102 -7.47 -8.39 2.57
CA GLY A 102 -7.34 -9.60 3.39
C GLY A 102 -8.25 -10.75 2.98
N ILE A 103 -8.82 -10.71 1.76
CA ILE A 103 -9.58 -11.85 1.21
C ILE A 103 -8.65 -12.95 0.68
N ALA A 104 -9.23 -14.12 0.39
CA ALA A 104 -8.47 -15.24 -0.18
C ALA A 104 -7.78 -14.82 -1.50
N LEU A 105 -6.51 -15.15 -1.59
CA LEU A 105 -5.69 -14.88 -2.77
C LEU A 105 -5.76 -16.03 -3.77
N ARG A 106 -5.47 -15.75 -5.03
CA ARG A 106 -5.18 -16.79 -6.02
C ARG A 106 -3.97 -17.61 -5.57
N PRO A 107 -3.94 -18.93 -5.84
CA PRO A 107 -2.85 -19.80 -5.39
C PRO A 107 -1.45 -19.35 -5.85
N ASP A 108 -1.39 -18.64 -6.99
CA ASP A 108 -0.15 -18.18 -7.62
C ASP A 108 0.28 -16.78 -7.18
N THR A 109 -0.45 -16.17 -6.23
CA THR A 109 -0.15 -14.82 -5.72
C THR A 109 0.38 -14.87 -4.30
N LEU A 110 1.54 -14.26 -4.08
CA LEU A 110 2.05 -13.96 -2.75
C LEU A 110 1.82 -12.49 -2.42
N ALA A 111 0.90 -12.17 -1.52
CA ALA A 111 0.72 -10.82 -1.02
C ALA A 111 1.50 -10.61 0.28
N LEU A 112 2.36 -9.60 0.32
CA LEU A 112 3.26 -9.32 1.46
C LEU A 112 2.75 -8.22 2.37
N SER A 113 2.06 -7.23 1.82
CA SER A 113 1.61 -6.06 2.57
C SER A 113 0.58 -6.41 3.66
N THR A 114 0.32 -5.45 4.52
CA THR A 114 -0.74 -5.53 5.54
C THR A 114 -2.11 -5.55 4.90
N THR A 115 -3.03 -6.18 5.61
CA THR A 115 -4.45 -6.21 5.25
C THR A 115 -5.24 -5.13 5.98
N ASP A 116 -6.37 -4.72 5.42
CA ASP A 116 -7.24 -3.73 6.07
C ASP A 116 -7.65 -4.13 7.50
N PRO A 117 -8.04 -5.40 7.80
CA PRO A 117 -8.33 -5.79 9.18
C PRO A 117 -7.14 -5.67 10.13
N GLU A 118 -5.91 -5.95 9.67
CA GLU A 118 -4.69 -5.80 10.47
C GLU A 118 -4.43 -4.34 10.85
N ILE A 119 -4.83 -3.38 10.01
CA ILE A 119 -4.71 -1.95 10.26
C ILE A 119 -5.92 -1.40 11.02
N LEU A 120 -7.13 -1.70 10.53
CA LEU A 120 -8.36 -1.11 11.04
C LEU A 120 -8.64 -1.50 12.49
N TRP A 121 -8.41 -2.77 12.85
CA TRP A 121 -8.77 -3.25 14.19
C TRP A 121 -8.06 -2.48 15.30
N PRO A 122 -6.73 -2.42 15.37
CA PRO A 122 -6.03 -1.69 16.42
C PRO A 122 -6.24 -0.17 16.30
N ALA A 123 -6.33 0.37 15.09
CA ALA A 123 -6.57 1.79 14.88
C ALA A 123 -7.93 2.24 15.39
N LEU A 124 -9.00 1.46 15.16
CA LEU A 124 -10.35 1.78 15.66
C LEU A 124 -10.43 1.67 17.17
N GLN A 125 -9.72 0.71 17.79
CA GLN A 125 -9.63 0.61 19.25
C GLN A 125 -9.00 1.88 19.83
N TRP A 126 -7.89 2.32 19.26
CA TRP A 126 -7.20 3.54 19.68
C TRP A 126 -8.08 4.79 19.45
N LEU A 127 -8.69 4.92 18.29
CA LEU A 127 -9.59 6.03 17.99
C LEU A 127 -10.78 6.10 18.98
N SER A 128 -11.32 4.95 19.35
CA SER A 128 -12.42 4.88 20.32
C SER A 128 -11.98 5.30 21.73
N SER A 129 -10.82 4.83 22.20
CA SER A 129 -10.30 5.15 23.54
C SER A 129 -9.77 6.56 23.65
N GLU A 130 -8.94 7.00 22.70
CA GLU A 130 -8.18 8.25 22.81
C GLU A 130 -8.91 9.45 22.18
N ARG A 131 -9.72 9.20 21.15
CA ARG A 131 -10.43 10.26 20.39
C ARG A 131 -11.95 10.18 20.57
N ARG A 132 -12.48 9.24 21.36
CA ARG A 132 -13.91 9.00 21.57
C ARG A 132 -14.68 8.82 20.27
N ALA A 133 -14.03 8.21 19.27
CA ALA A 133 -14.61 7.95 17.97
C ALA A 133 -15.70 6.88 18.08
N GLN A 134 -16.95 7.25 17.79
CA GLN A 134 -18.09 6.34 17.84
C GLN A 134 -19.00 6.44 16.62
N ARG A 135 -18.95 7.57 15.91
CA ARG A 135 -19.83 7.89 14.79
C ARG A 135 -18.98 8.13 13.53
N PHE A 136 -19.08 7.23 12.57
CA PHE A 136 -18.20 7.19 11.42
C PHE A 136 -18.94 7.47 10.12
N PHE A 137 -18.35 8.24 9.23
CA PHE A 137 -18.74 8.32 7.83
C PHE A 137 -17.62 7.74 6.96
N PHE A 138 -17.94 6.88 5.99
CA PHE A 138 -16.94 6.27 5.12
C PHE A 138 -16.94 6.93 3.74
N VAL A 139 -15.74 7.21 3.21
CA VAL A 139 -15.53 7.67 1.83
C VAL A 139 -14.45 6.81 1.17
N GLY A 140 -14.75 6.20 0.03
CA GLY A 140 -13.79 5.38 -0.70
C GLY A 140 -13.95 5.49 -2.21
N ASN A 141 -12.96 5.07 -2.99
CA ASN A 141 -13.12 4.95 -4.42
C ASN A 141 -14.00 3.74 -4.79
N SER A 142 -14.63 3.81 -5.98
CA SER A 142 -15.63 2.83 -6.41
C SER A 142 -14.99 1.63 -7.11
N TYR A 143 -14.19 0.82 -6.36
CA TYR A 143 -13.63 -0.44 -6.83
C TYR A 143 -13.51 -1.46 -5.67
N LEU A 144 -12.86 -2.61 -5.88
CA LEU A 144 -12.86 -3.74 -4.95
C LEU A 144 -12.37 -3.37 -3.56
N TRP A 145 -11.14 -2.83 -3.43
CA TRP A 145 -10.50 -2.58 -2.14
C TRP A 145 -11.34 -1.68 -1.21
N PRO A 146 -11.81 -0.46 -1.60
CA PRO A 146 -12.58 0.38 -0.68
C PRO A 146 -13.92 -0.22 -0.27
N ARG A 147 -14.53 -1.05 -1.14
CA ARG A 147 -15.79 -1.75 -0.80
C ARG A 147 -15.57 -2.80 0.28
N MET A 148 -14.46 -3.53 0.20
CA MET A 148 -14.08 -4.52 1.21
C MET A 148 -13.60 -3.86 2.51
N ALA A 149 -12.82 -2.77 2.41
CA ALA A 149 -12.44 -1.94 3.57
C ALA A 149 -13.67 -1.41 4.32
N TYR A 150 -14.70 -0.95 3.59
CA TYR A 150 -15.97 -0.55 4.19
C TYR A 150 -16.69 -1.70 4.90
N SER A 151 -16.70 -2.88 4.30
CA SER A 151 -17.29 -4.07 4.92
C SER A 151 -16.59 -4.42 6.24
N SER A 152 -15.27 -4.40 6.24
CA SER A 152 -14.43 -4.62 7.42
C SER A 152 -14.68 -3.54 8.48
N LEU A 153 -14.64 -2.27 8.10
CA LEU A 153 -14.93 -1.14 8.99
C LEU A 153 -16.31 -1.30 9.65
N ARG A 154 -17.34 -1.56 8.86
CA ARG A 154 -18.70 -1.70 9.36
C ARG A 154 -18.83 -2.83 10.40
N SER A 155 -18.18 -3.96 10.15
CA SER A 155 -18.16 -5.09 11.08
C SER A 155 -17.46 -4.72 12.39
N LEU A 156 -16.28 -4.07 12.29
CA LEU A 156 -15.48 -3.69 13.45
C LEU A 156 -16.15 -2.60 14.30
N VAL A 157 -16.69 -1.55 13.67
CA VAL A 157 -17.42 -0.47 14.35
C VAL A 157 -18.61 -1.02 15.11
N ARG A 158 -19.40 -1.92 14.49
CA ARG A 158 -20.52 -2.58 15.16
C ARG A 158 -20.08 -3.39 16.39
N ARG A 159 -18.97 -4.10 16.31
CA ARG A 159 -18.40 -4.88 17.44
C ARG A 159 -18.00 -4.00 18.62
N GLN A 160 -17.61 -2.75 18.36
CA GLN A 160 -17.23 -1.76 19.39
C GLN A 160 -18.42 -0.91 19.89
N GLY A 161 -19.65 -1.18 19.41
CA GLY A 161 -20.84 -0.40 19.78
C GLY A 161 -20.92 0.98 19.12
N GLY A 162 -20.13 1.23 18.08
CA GLY A 162 -20.17 2.45 17.28
C GLY A 162 -21.22 2.41 16.18
N GLU A 163 -21.35 3.50 15.44
CA GLU A 163 -22.33 3.70 14.37
C GLU A 163 -21.67 4.15 13.07
N ILE A 164 -22.13 3.60 11.95
CA ILE A 164 -21.81 4.12 10.60
C ILE A 164 -22.95 5.07 10.20
N CYS A 165 -22.70 6.37 10.19
CA CYS A 165 -23.66 7.42 9.88
C CYS A 165 -23.90 7.59 8.38
N GLY A 166 -23.05 7.01 7.54
CA GLY A 166 -23.18 7.07 6.09
C GLY A 166 -21.95 6.57 5.36
N SER A 167 -22.10 6.44 4.06
CA SER A 167 -20.97 6.07 3.19
C SER A 167 -21.14 6.66 1.79
N ALA A 168 -20.01 6.83 1.09
CA ALA A 168 -19.97 7.21 -0.31
C ALA A 168 -18.81 6.50 -1.03
N PHE A 169 -19.06 6.18 -2.31
CA PHE A 169 -18.05 5.62 -3.20
C PHE A 169 -17.90 6.51 -4.42
N LEU A 170 -16.67 6.99 -4.65
CA LEU A 170 -16.34 7.98 -5.66
C LEU A 170 -15.65 7.33 -6.86
N PRO A 171 -15.84 7.82 -8.08
CA PRO A 171 -15.03 7.38 -9.21
C PRO A 171 -13.56 7.76 -9.00
N MET A 172 -12.63 7.05 -9.68
CA MET A 172 -11.18 7.37 -9.63
C MET A 172 -10.81 8.47 -10.66
N ILE A 173 -11.54 9.56 -10.62
CA ILE A 173 -11.34 10.75 -11.45
C ILE A 173 -11.45 11.98 -10.58
N GLU A 174 -10.91 13.09 -11.05
CA GLU A 174 -11.13 14.41 -10.44
C GLU A 174 -12.64 14.73 -10.45
N ALA A 175 -13.16 15.20 -9.31
CA ALA A 175 -14.57 15.53 -9.14
C ALA A 175 -14.79 16.55 -8.03
N GLU A 176 -15.85 17.33 -8.18
CA GLU A 176 -16.36 18.22 -7.14
C GLU A 176 -17.19 17.42 -6.12
N HIS A 177 -16.94 17.68 -4.83
CA HIS A 177 -17.53 16.91 -3.73
C HIS A 177 -18.55 17.69 -2.89
N HIS A 178 -19.07 18.82 -3.37
CA HIS A 178 -19.94 19.70 -2.60
C HIS A 178 -21.14 19.01 -1.95
N ASP A 179 -21.85 18.15 -2.70
CA ASP A 179 -23.01 17.41 -2.16
C ASP A 179 -22.60 16.36 -1.13
N LEU A 180 -21.49 15.68 -1.36
CA LEU A 180 -20.93 14.72 -0.41
C LEU A 180 -20.54 15.44 0.89
N LEU A 181 -19.83 16.56 0.81
CA LEU A 181 -19.39 17.32 1.98
C LEU A 181 -20.57 17.84 2.80
N ARG A 182 -21.66 18.28 2.15
CA ARG A 182 -22.91 18.62 2.85
C ARG A 182 -23.53 17.43 3.58
N ARG A 183 -23.55 16.25 2.94
CA ARG A 183 -24.03 15.02 3.57
C ARG A 183 -23.17 14.60 4.76
N ILE A 184 -21.84 14.71 4.65
CA ILE A 184 -20.91 14.46 5.75
C ILE A 184 -21.20 15.43 6.91
N ALA A 185 -21.30 16.72 6.64
CA ALA A 185 -21.58 17.75 7.65
C ALA A 185 -22.89 17.50 8.41
N ALA A 186 -23.92 17.00 7.71
CA ALA A 186 -25.25 16.71 8.29
C ALA A 186 -25.35 15.33 8.95
N SER A 187 -24.36 14.43 8.78
CA SER A 187 -24.45 13.04 9.21
C SER A 187 -24.34 12.83 10.73
N GLY A 188 -23.80 13.83 11.45
CA GLY A 188 -23.45 13.68 12.86
C GLY A 188 -22.25 12.77 13.12
N ALA A 189 -21.49 12.39 12.10
CA ALA A 189 -20.24 11.66 12.28
C ALA A 189 -19.20 12.53 12.99
N ASN A 190 -18.34 11.93 13.80
CA ASN A 190 -17.18 12.62 14.39
C ASN A 190 -15.86 12.18 13.75
N VAL A 191 -15.89 11.11 12.95
CA VAL A 191 -14.75 10.63 12.17
C VAL A 191 -15.16 10.33 10.73
N VAL A 192 -14.38 10.80 9.76
CA VAL A 192 -14.47 10.41 8.35
C VAL A 192 -13.35 9.43 8.04
N VAL A 193 -13.71 8.17 7.76
CA VAL A 193 -12.75 7.14 7.35
C VAL A 193 -12.60 7.16 5.84
N GLN A 194 -11.35 7.24 5.37
CA GLN A 194 -11.01 7.39 3.95
C GLN A 194 -10.29 6.16 3.41
N ALA A 195 -10.78 5.63 2.29
CA ALA A 195 -10.11 4.67 1.43
C ALA A 195 -10.06 5.23 -0.01
N LEU A 196 -9.36 6.34 -0.17
CA LEU A 196 -9.20 7.08 -1.42
C LEU A 196 -7.79 6.95 -1.96
N VAL A 197 -7.66 6.76 -3.28
CA VAL A 197 -6.38 6.50 -3.96
C VAL A 197 -5.75 7.81 -4.41
N GLY A 198 -4.52 8.04 -4.01
CA GLY A 198 -3.61 9.04 -4.55
C GLY A 198 -4.24 10.41 -4.79
N GLN A 199 -4.36 10.83 -6.04
CA GLN A 199 -4.91 12.13 -6.40
C GLN A 199 -6.35 12.34 -5.87
N CYS A 200 -7.17 11.27 -5.83
CA CYS A 200 -8.53 11.38 -5.27
C CYS A 200 -8.52 11.72 -3.77
N ALA A 201 -7.53 11.19 -3.02
CA ALA A 201 -7.36 11.56 -1.61
C ALA A 201 -6.92 13.02 -1.45
N ILE A 202 -6.01 13.49 -2.30
CA ILE A 202 -5.56 14.89 -2.31
C ILE A 202 -6.75 15.83 -2.54
N ASP A 203 -7.51 15.60 -3.59
CA ASP A 203 -8.63 16.48 -3.99
C ASP A 203 -9.74 16.49 -2.94
N PHE A 204 -10.10 15.32 -2.39
CA PHE A 204 -11.09 15.23 -1.33
C PHE A 204 -10.65 16.01 -0.07
N ASN A 205 -9.40 15.84 0.36
CA ASN A 205 -8.92 16.48 1.59
C ASN A 205 -8.81 18.00 1.46
N ARG A 206 -8.40 18.51 0.29
CA ARG A 206 -8.41 19.96 0.00
C ARG A 206 -9.83 20.54 0.04
N GLN A 207 -10.79 19.89 -0.62
CA GLN A 207 -12.18 20.33 -0.62
C GLN A 207 -12.84 20.22 0.77
N PHE A 208 -12.47 19.18 1.55
CA PHE A 208 -12.94 19.01 2.92
C PHE A 208 -12.48 20.15 3.83
N ALA A 209 -11.22 20.56 3.73
CA ALA A 209 -10.68 21.70 4.46
C ALA A 209 -11.29 23.03 3.98
N ALA A 210 -11.41 23.23 2.67
CA ALA A 210 -12.05 24.41 2.11
C ALA A 210 -13.51 24.59 2.56
N ALA A 211 -14.20 23.48 2.88
CA ALA A 211 -15.54 23.49 3.48
C ALA A 211 -15.52 23.72 5.02
N GLY A 212 -14.36 23.89 5.64
CA GLY A 212 -14.18 24.08 7.08
C GLY A 212 -14.57 22.86 7.93
N LEU A 213 -14.62 21.67 7.34
CA LEU A 213 -14.96 20.44 8.05
C LEU A 213 -13.79 19.85 8.82
N ASP A 214 -12.57 20.14 8.42
CA ASP A 214 -11.32 19.74 9.07
C ASP A 214 -11.18 20.29 10.49
N GLN A 215 -11.83 21.43 10.80
CA GLN A 215 -11.88 22.00 12.14
C GLN A 215 -12.89 21.29 13.07
N LYS A 216 -13.76 20.45 12.53
CA LYS A 216 -14.91 19.86 13.23
C LYS A 216 -14.86 18.35 13.34
N MET A 217 -14.18 17.70 12.42
CA MET A 217 -14.18 16.25 12.28
C MET A 217 -12.76 15.72 12.08
N LEU A 218 -12.47 14.60 12.70
CA LEU A 218 -11.26 13.85 12.45
C LEU A 218 -11.38 13.11 11.09
N ARG A 219 -10.33 13.18 10.28
CA ARG A 219 -10.17 12.34 9.10
C ARG A 219 -9.19 11.22 9.43
N PHE A 220 -9.61 9.98 9.22
CA PHE A 220 -8.77 8.81 9.38
C PHE A 220 -8.60 8.10 8.04
N ALA A 221 -7.39 8.01 7.55
CA ALA A 221 -7.07 7.48 6.22
C ALA A 221 -6.33 6.15 6.30
N LEU A 222 -6.57 5.27 5.32
CA LEU A 222 -5.91 3.96 5.22
C LEU A 222 -4.65 3.97 4.35
N ILE A 223 -4.51 4.93 3.44
CA ILE A 223 -3.36 5.04 2.52
C ILE A 223 -2.96 6.50 2.25
N VAL A 224 -3.14 7.39 3.20
CA VAL A 224 -2.48 8.70 3.14
C VAL A 224 -1.07 8.53 3.68
N ASP A 225 -0.10 8.68 2.80
CA ASP A 225 1.32 8.60 3.06
C ASP A 225 2.01 9.96 2.82
N GLU A 226 3.33 9.97 2.85
CA GLU A 226 4.17 11.16 2.70
C GLU A 226 3.90 11.91 1.37
N ILE A 227 3.64 11.17 0.29
CA ILE A 227 3.36 11.76 -1.02
C ILE A 227 1.99 12.40 -1.04
N VAL A 228 0.99 11.70 -0.52
CA VAL A 228 -0.38 12.20 -0.47
C VAL A 228 -0.49 13.42 0.43
N VAL A 229 0.12 13.41 1.64
CA VAL A 229 0.08 14.56 2.55
C VAL A 229 0.79 15.78 1.97
N CYS A 230 1.90 15.57 1.26
CA CYS A 230 2.58 16.63 0.53
C CYS A 230 1.68 17.24 -0.55
N GLY A 231 0.96 16.39 -1.29
CA GLY A 231 -0.01 16.81 -2.29
C GLY A 231 -1.22 17.54 -1.71
N ILE A 232 -1.70 17.15 -0.53
CA ILE A 232 -2.80 17.85 0.18
C ILE A 232 -2.41 19.29 0.49
N GLY A 233 -1.18 19.49 1.00
CA GLY A 233 -0.67 20.81 1.39
C GLY A 233 -1.02 21.17 2.84
N ALA A 234 -0.17 21.99 3.48
CA ALA A 234 -0.23 22.30 4.90
C ALA A 234 -1.59 22.87 5.38
N ASP A 235 -2.23 23.65 4.53
CA ASP A 235 -3.48 24.33 4.88
C ASP A 235 -4.70 23.38 4.96
N ALA A 236 -4.54 22.12 4.51
CA ALA A 236 -5.65 21.18 4.41
C ALA A 236 -5.43 19.87 5.21
N THR A 237 -4.45 19.84 6.11
CA THR A 237 -4.07 18.62 6.87
C THR A 237 -4.52 18.64 8.33
N THR A 238 -5.18 19.69 8.82
CA THR A 238 -5.70 19.74 10.19
C THR A 238 -6.62 18.56 10.49
N ASN A 239 -6.45 17.91 11.64
CA ASN A 239 -7.22 16.73 12.04
C ASN A 239 -7.20 15.58 11.00
N LEU A 240 -6.06 15.35 10.37
CA LEU A 240 -5.83 14.23 9.46
C LEU A 240 -4.87 13.22 10.11
N MET A 241 -5.34 12.00 10.24
CA MET A 241 -4.56 10.86 10.72
C MET A 241 -4.50 9.77 9.66
N SER A 242 -3.43 9.00 9.68
CA SER A 242 -3.28 7.81 8.85
C SER A 242 -2.77 6.64 9.67
N ALA A 243 -3.09 5.42 9.24
CA ALA A 243 -2.50 4.20 9.80
C ALA A 243 -1.89 3.36 8.70
N SER A 244 -0.69 2.87 8.92
CA SER A 244 0.06 2.06 7.95
C SER A 244 1.08 1.18 8.66
N SER A 245 1.56 0.16 7.97
CA SER A 245 2.74 -0.61 8.42
C SER A 245 4.06 0.14 8.20
N TYR A 246 4.04 1.26 7.51
CA TYR A 246 5.24 2.04 7.23
C TYR A 246 4.93 3.54 7.13
N PHE A 247 5.77 4.33 7.77
CA PHE A 247 5.96 5.77 7.55
C PHE A 247 7.45 6.08 7.58
N ALA A 248 7.90 7.03 6.78
CA ALA A 248 9.32 7.38 6.69
C ALA A 248 9.92 7.83 8.03
N LYS A 249 9.10 8.42 8.93
CA LYS A 249 9.50 8.83 10.27
C LYS A 249 9.39 7.73 11.34
N ALA A 250 9.09 6.48 10.97
CA ALA A 250 9.13 5.36 11.91
C ALA A 250 10.57 5.13 12.41
N ARG A 251 10.78 5.26 13.71
CA ARG A 251 12.11 5.19 14.33
C ARG A 251 12.54 3.75 14.58
N THR A 252 13.06 3.11 13.53
CA THR A 252 13.62 1.77 13.63
C THR A 252 14.97 1.72 12.91
N ARG A 253 15.92 0.92 13.43
CA ARG A 253 17.23 0.72 12.78
C ARG A 253 17.10 0.21 11.35
N ARG A 254 16.03 -0.54 11.06
CA ARG A 254 15.75 -1.07 9.73
C ARG A 254 15.37 0.05 8.77
N ASN A 255 14.51 0.97 9.21
CA ASN A 255 14.12 2.13 8.43
C ASN A 255 15.30 3.08 8.22
N ASP A 256 16.07 3.36 9.27
CA ASP A 256 17.25 4.23 9.19
C ASP A 256 18.22 3.72 8.12
N ARG A 257 18.51 2.41 8.12
CA ARG A 257 19.38 1.78 7.10
C ARG A 257 18.80 1.87 5.68
N PHE A 258 17.49 1.63 5.52
CA PHE A 258 16.86 1.75 4.21
C PHE A 258 16.91 3.19 3.68
N LEU A 259 16.60 4.16 4.54
CA LEU A 259 16.67 5.58 4.19
C LEU A 259 18.10 6.04 3.84
N GLU A 260 19.11 5.52 4.55
CA GLU A 260 20.53 5.74 4.24
C GLU A 260 20.84 5.27 2.80
N LEU A 261 20.53 4.02 2.46
CA LEU A 261 20.73 3.48 1.10
C LEU A 261 19.94 4.26 0.04
N TYR A 262 18.73 4.67 0.36
CA TYR A 262 17.86 5.41 -0.55
C TYR A 262 18.40 6.81 -0.85
N HIS A 263 18.81 7.54 0.19
CA HIS A 263 19.38 8.88 0.03
C HIS A 263 20.81 8.85 -0.54
N ASP A 264 21.59 7.82 -0.25
CA ASP A 264 22.91 7.63 -0.89
C ASP A 264 22.77 7.43 -2.41
N ALA A 265 21.69 6.75 -2.86
CA ALA A 265 21.45 6.51 -4.28
C ALA A 265 20.95 7.75 -5.04
N PHE A 266 20.11 8.59 -4.42
CA PHE A 266 19.39 9.66 -5.12
C PHE A 266 19.70 11.08 -4.62
N GLY A 267 20.39 11.20 -3.48
CA GLY A 267 20.78 12.50 -2.90
C GLY A 267 19.56 13.38 -2.59
N GLU A 268 19.69 14.67 -2.87
CA GLU A 268 18.64 15.67 -2.68
C GLU A 268 17.45 15.52 -3.66
N PHE A 269 17.60 14.73 -4.73
CA PHE A 269 16.55 14.44 -5.70
C PHE A 269 15.76 13.17 -5.35
N ALA A 270 16.02 12.58 -4.18
CA ALA A 270 15.29 11.39 -3.73
C ALA A 270 13.79 11.69 -3.64
N PRO A 271 12.91 10.92 -4.34
CA PRO A 271 11.48 11.05 -4.15
C PRO A 271 11.11 10.79 -2.68
N PRO A 272 10.05 11.42 -2.14
CA PRO A 272 9.60 11.07 -0.80
C PRO A 272 9.34 9.58 -0.68
N VAL A 273 9.89 8.95 0.35
CA VAL A 273 9.69 7.52 0.60
C VAL A 273 8.27 7.27 1.08
N SER A 274 7.65 6.22 0.58
CA SER A 274 6.29 5.84 0.96
C SER A 274 6.14 4.33 1.19
N ALA A 275 5.04 3.94 1.82
CA ALA A 275 4.69 2.52 2.00
C ALA A 275 4.63 1.75 0.68
N ALA A 276 4.21 2.38 -0.42
CA ALA A 276 4.15 1.76 -1.74
C ALA A 276 5.55 1.41 -2.27
N GLY A 277 6.52 2.33 -2.14
CA GLY A 277 7.91 2.08 -2.54
C GLY A 277 8.56 1.01 -1.66
N VAL A 278 8.43 1.13 -0.34
CA VAL A 278 8.97 0.14 0.60
C VAL A 278 8.37 -1.25 0.36
N GLY A 279 7.09 -1.35 0.06
CA GLY A 279 6.45 -2.62 -0.28
C GLY A 279 7.12 -3.31 -1.48
N VAL A 280 7.52 -2.56 -2.50
CA VAL A 280 8.25 -3.11 -3.67
C VAL A 280 9.66 -3.54 -3.29
N TYR A 281 10.38 -2.72 -2.54
CA TYR A 281 11.69 -3.09 -2.01
C TYR A 281 11.63 -4.40 -1.21
N GLU A 282 10.66 -4.55 -0.33
CA GLU A 282 10.41 -5.76 0.45
C GLU A 282 10.02 -6.95 -0.46
N GLY A 283 9.25 -6.71 -1.52
CA GLY A 283 8.89 -7.73 -2.51
C GLY A 283 10.09 -8.35 -3.22
N LEU A 284 11.06 -7.53 -3.60
CA LEU A 284 12.34 -7.98 -4.19
C LEU A 284 13.13 -8.87 -3.22
N HIS A 285 13.25 -8.43 -1.97
CA HIS A 285 13.94 -9.20 -0.94
C HIS A 285 13.23 -10.50 -0.57
N ALA A 286 11.89 -10.49 -0.57
CA ALA A 286 11.09 -11.69 -0.36
C ALA A 286 11.30 -12.72 -1.48
N LEU A 287 11.31 -12.27 -2.74
CA LEU A 287 11.63 -13.13 -3.89
C LEU A 287 13.02 -13.74 -3.77
N ALA A 288 14.02 -12.93 -3.44
CA ALA A 288 15.40 -13.41 -3.26
C ALA A 288 15.51 -14.44 -2.13
N ALA A 289 14.79 -14.24 -1.05
CA ALA A 289 14.76 -15.18 0.08
C ALA A 289 14.08 -16.50 -0.28
N LEU A 290 12.93 -16.45 -0.94
CA LEU A 290 12.24 -17.65 -1.41
C LEU A 290 13.10 -18.45 -2.40
N ALA A 291 13.79 -17.77 -3.32
CA ALA A 291 14.69 -18.42 -4.26
C ALA A 291 15.86 -19.15 -3.56
N ARG A 292 16.37 -18.61 -2.44
CA ARG A 292 17.42 -19.23 -1.63
C ARG A 292 16.87 -20.41 -0.82
N GLU A 293 15.74 -20.23 -0.13
CA GLU A 293 15.15 -21.24 0.75
C GLU A 293 14.77 -22.50 -0.01
N TYR A 294 14.20 -22.34 -1.19
CA TYR A 294 13.79 -23.47 -2.02
C TYR A 294 14.86 -23.95 -3.00
N GLU A 295 16.06 -23.42 -2.91
CA GLU A 295 17.19 -23.74 -3.78
C GLU A 295 16.84 -23.69 -5.27
N SER A 296 15.99 -22.77 -5.68
CA SER A 296 15.49 -22.62 -7.05
C SER A 296 15.46 -21.17 -7.49
N ASN A 297 15.85 -20.95 -8.74
CA ASN A 297 15.64 -19.69 -9.49
C ASN A 297 14.81 -19.91 -10.76
N THR A 298 14.36 -21.13 -11.02
CA THR A 298 13.49 -21.43 -12.15
C THR A 298 12.10 -20.81 -11.89
N PRO A 299 11.61 -19.90 -12.75
CA PRO A 299 10.38 -19.15 -12.52
C PRO A 299 9.17 -20.04 -12.21
N ALA A 300 8.95 -21.09 -13.00
CA ALA A 300 7.82 -22.00 -12.78
C ALA A 300 7.94 -22.79 -11.45
N THR A 301 9.14 -23.12 -11.00
CA THR A 301 9.34 -23.80 -9.72
C THR A 301 9.07 -22.84 -8.55
N LEU A 302 9.58 -21.60 -8.60
CA LEU A 302 9.29 -20.58 -7.59
C LEU A 302 7.79 -20.27 -7.52
N ALA A 303 7.13 -20.08 -8.66
CA ALA A 303 5.68 -19.85 -8.72
C ALA A 303 4.89 -21.00 -8.06
N ARG A 304 5.30 -22.26 -8.31
CA ARG A 304 4.66 -23.41 -7.68
C ARG A 304 4.88 -23.47 -6.16
N LEU A 305 6.08 -23.13 -5.70
CA LEU A 305 6.43 -23.14 -4.27
C LEU A 305 5.72 -22.03 -3.50
N MET A 306 5.44 -20.90 -4.14
CA MET A 306 4.66 -19.80 -3.55
C MET A 306 3.20 -20.15 -3.25
N ARG A 307 2.68 -21.26 -3.79
CA ARG A 307 1.35 -21.79 -3.47
C ARG A 307 1.25 -22.43 -2.09
N GLY A 308 2.37 -22.74 -1.47
CA GLY A 308 2.41 -23.37 -0.15
C GLY A 308 1.84 -22.46 0.94
N PRO A 309 1.18 -23.03 1.98
CA PRO A 309 0.57 -22.24 3.06
C PRO A 309 1.60 -21.44 3.85
N ASP A 310 2.85 -21.85 3.85
CA ASP A 310 3.95 -21.21 4.61
C ASP A 310 4.73 -20.17 3.81
N SER A 311 4.43 -19.98 2.52
CA SER A 311 5.21 -19.07 1.65
C SER A 311 5.21 -17.62 2.14
N ARG A 312 4.06 -17.11 2.59
CA ARG A 312 3.95 -15.77 3.17
C ARG A 312 4.75 -15.64 4.46
N ARG A 313 4.74 -16.69 5.29
CA ARG A 313 5.51 -16.73 6.54
C ARG A 313 7.01 -16.76 6.25
N ALA A 314 7.46 -17.61 5.33
CA ALA A 314 8.84 -17.70 4.91
C ALA A 314 9.34 -16.37 4.31
N ALA A 315 8.54 -15.75 3.42
CA ALA A 315 8.87 -14.45 2.86
C ALA A 315 8.98 -13.36 3.95
N ARG A 316 8.04 -13.30 4.90
CA ARG A 316 8.09 -12.33 6.01
C ARG A 316 9.25 -12.60 6.97
N HIS A 317 9.58 -13.87 7.23
CA HIS A 317 10.76 -14.20 8.03
C HIS A 317 12.04 -13.66 7.38
N ALA A 318 12.14 -13.75 6.06
CA ALA A 318 13.24 -13.17 5.30
C ALA A 318 13.32 -11.63 5.39
N LEU A 319 12.20 -10.99 5.69
CA LEU A 319 12.11 -9.54 5.87
C LEU A 319 12.45 -9.06 7.29
N ALA A 320 12.82 -9.95 8.22
CA ALA A 320 13.06 -9.61 9.63
C ALA A 320 14.08 -8.45 9.82
N ASN A 321 15.00 -8.27 8.88
CA ASN A 321 15.98 -7.19 8.88
C ASN A 321 15.68 -6.05 7.88
N LYS A 322 14.47 -6.03 7.31
CA LYS A 322 14.00 -5.02 6.36
C LYS A 322 13.04 -4.03 7.03
N PRO A 323 12.66 -2.91 6.38
CA PRO A 323 11.85 -1.87 7.02
C PRO A 323 10.56 -2.36 7.67
N ILE A 324 9.78 -3.22 7.01
CA ILE A 324 8.54 -3.77 7.57
C ILE A 324 8.82 -4.91 8.57
N GLY A 325 9.74 -5.80 8.25
CA GLY A 325 10.12 -6.94 9.09
C GLY A 325 9.17 -8.13 9.03
N GLU A 326 9.41 -9.14 9.89
CA GLU A 326 8.68 -10.41 9.93
C GLU A 326 7.19 -10.22 10.28
N VAL A 327 6.94 -9.44 11.34
CA VAL A 327 5.60 -9.05 11.76
C VAL A 327 5.55 -7.52 11.70
N PRO A 328 4.85 -6.95 10.74
CA PRO A 328 4.81 -5.51 10.61
C PRO A 328 4.12 -4.89 11.82
N ALA A 329 4.76 -3.88 12.42
CA ALA A 329 4.09 -2.97 13.32
C ALA A 329 3.02 -2.19 12.54
N ILE A 330 2.00 -1.73 13.22
CA ILE A 330 1.07 -0.74 12.68
C ILE A 330 1.34 0.57 13.40
N TYR A 331 1.61 1.60 12.61
CA TYR A 331 1.85 2.94 13.11
C TYR A 331 0.62 3.81 12.89
N LEU A 332 0.34 4.66 13.86
CA LEU A 332 -0.53 5.81 13.69
C LEU A 332 0.33 7.05 13.47
N ALA A 333 -0.05 7.86 12.50
CA ALA A 333 0.58 9.14 12.25
C ALA A 333 -0.46 10.24 12.12
N GLU A 334 -0.11 11.42 12.63
CA GLU A 334 -0.87 12.66 12.45
C GLU A 334 -0.16 13.54 11.43
N ALA A 335 -0.94 14.19 10.59
CA ALA A 335 -0.38 15.16 9.65
C ALA A 335 -0.01 16.45 10.40
N ASP A 336 1.22 16.91 10.17
CA ASP A 336 1.74 18.20 10.62
C ASP A 336 2.30 18.96 9.42
N GLY A 337 1.55 19.93 8.97
CA GLY A 337 1.85 20.60 7.71
C GLY A 337 1.85 19.61 6.54
N VAL A 338 2.98 19.43 5.88
CA VAL A 338 3.17 18.50 4.75
C VAL A 338 3.90 17.22 5.14
N THR A 339 4.00 16.91 6.44
CA THR A 339 4.65 15.72 6.95
C THR A 339 3.70 14.85 7.76
N LEU A 340 4.09 13.60 7.99
CA LEU A 340 3.39 12.65 8.85
C LEU A 340 4.27 12.36 10.07
N GLU A 341 3.79 12.75 11.25
CA GLU A 341 4.46 12.45 12.51
C GLU A 341 3.90 11.18 13.12
N VAL A 342 4.76 10.17 13.29
CA VAL A 342 4.37 8.92 13.94
C VAL A 342 4.10 9.21 15.42
N THR A 343 2.86 9.08 15.81
CA THR A 343 2.42 9.35 17.19
C THR A 343 2.42 8.09 18.04
N GLN A 344 2.18 6.94 17.43
CA GLN A 344 2.11 5.67 18.15
C GLN A 344 2.38 4.47 17.26
N GLU A 345 3.04 3.45 17.83
CA GLU A 345 3.03 2.09 17.32
C GLU A 345 1.91 1.31 18.02
N ILE A 346 1.03 0.70 17.22
CA ILE A 346 -0.06 -0.13 17.69
C ILE A 346 0.12 -1.55 17.15
N ASN A 347 0.09 -2.54 18.02
CA ASN A 347 0.24 -3.93 17.61
C ASN A 347 -1.11 -4.53 17.21
N SER A 348 -1.13 -5.26 16.11
CA SER A 348 -2.34 -5.90 15.58
C SER A 348 -2.85 -7.06 16.43
N TYR A 349 -2.02 -7.63 17.32
CA TYR A 349 -2.39 -8.77 18.17
C TYR A 349 -1.76 -8.64 19.58
N ARG A 350 -2.57 -8.39 20.54
CA ARG A 350 -2.45 -8.91 21.89
C ARG A 350 -3.68 -9.77 22.20
#